data_60f70d0eddb535f2d6e9d176c9635044
#
_entry.id   60f70d0eddb535f2d6e9d176c9635044
#
_cell.length_a   1.000
_cell.length_b   1.000
_cell.length_c   1.000
_cell.angle_alpha   90.00
_cell.angle_beta   90.00
_cell.angle_gamma   90.00
#
_symmetry.space_group_name_H-M   'P 1'
#
loop_
_entity.id
_entity.type
_entity.pdbx_description
1 polymer ?
#
loop_
_entity_poly.entity_id
_entity_poly.type
_entity_poly.pdbx_seq_one_letter_code
_entity_poly.pdbx_strand_id
1 'polypeptide(L)'
;MKKLLSALCALSLVTLSFTGCASAPKENADTEKTSFKVAIVQQLDHSSLDEIRLAMEKELDAKAAEKNITITYKEFNGQNDASVLNQIGAQVVSDGYDAILPIATLAATTMATATEETKTPVIYAAISDPASSELTGIANVTGTSDALNTQQIMDMLFAVQPEVETVGLLYSNSEVNSATPIAQAKEYLDAKGIAYIEKTGNSTDEILTAASALVGRVQAVFTPTDNTVMAAAGAVAEIFNEAGIPFYTGADSFVTAGAFTTCGVNYSELGAYTADMAVDILLGGEIPEYHVMDGCIITVNTDTAKALGLDYSVFSSMAGTVKEVTTE
;
A
#
# COMPACT_ATOMS: atom_id res chain seq x y z
N MET A 1 -10.32 14.95 -83.70
CA MET A 1 -10.21 15.98 -84.78
C MET A 1 -9.74 17.28 -84.08
N LYS A 2 -8.61 17.78 -84.51
CA LYS A 2 -8.20 19.18 -84.63
C LYS A 2 -8.15 20.00 -83.39
N LYS A 3 -6.95 20.32 -82.92
CA LYS A 3 -5.98 21.34 -83.43
C LYS A 3 -6.04 22.57 -82.52
N LEU A 4 -4.98 22.92 -81.89
CA LEU A 4 -3.87 23.82 -82.22
C LEU A 4 -4.06 25.16 -81.50
N LEU A 5 -3.09 25.56 -80.85
CA LEU A 5 -1.91 26.47 -81.06
C LEU A 5 -2.05 27.79 -80.29
N SER A 6 -1.06 28.09 -79.63
CA SER A 6 0.01 29.11 -79.77
C SER A 6 -0.26 30.31 -78.86
N ALA A 7 0.62 31.01 -78.34
CA ALA A 7 2.04 31.17 -78.28
C ALA A 7 2.35 32.42 -77.41
N LEU A 8 3.42 32.39 -76.70
CA LEU A 8 4.43 33.44 -76.56
C LEU A 8 4.04 34.88 -76.21
N CYS A 9 4.49 35.37 -75.09
CA CYS A 9 5.50 36.48 -75.10
C CYS A 9 6.10 36.65 -73.71
N ALA A 10 7.42 36.61 -73.71
CA ALA A 10 8.28 36.97 -72.63
C ALA A 10 8.34 38.49 -72.43
N LEU A 11 8.47 38.97 -71.22
CA LEU A 11 9.33 40.13 -70.94
C LEU A 11 9.78 40.13 -69.49
N SER A 12 11.06 40.11 -69.36
CA SER A 12 11.90 40.23 -68.18
C SER A 12 11.69 41.53 -67.45
N LEU A 13 11.65 41.51 -66.14
CA LEU A 13 12.23 42.62 -65.33
C LEU A 13 12.76 42.05 -64.01
N VAL A 14 14.05 42.21 -63.89
CA VAL A 14 14.92 41.98 -62.74
C VAL A 14 14.58 43.05 -61.68
N THR A 15 14.33 42.65 -60.45
CA THR A 15 14.53 43.52 -59.29
C THR A 15 15.11 42.72 -58.11
N LEU A 16 16.16 43.29 -57.64
CA LEU A 16 17.16 42.86 -56.67
C LEU A 16 16.60 42.27 -55.34
N SER A 17 17.33 41.27 -54.99
CA SER A 17 17.60 40.73 -53.66
C SER A 17 17.47 41.69 -52.47
N PHE A 18 16.75 41.27 -51.44
CA PHE A 18 17.13 41.52 -50.07
C PHE A 18 16.97 40.16 -49.33
N THR A 19 18.12 39.53 -49.15
CA THR A 19 18.29 38.42 -48.22
C THR A 19 18.10 38.95 -46.79
N GLY A 20 16.92 38.85 -46.27
CA GLY A 20 16.67 38.90 -44.84
C GLY A 20 16.64 37.48 -44.33
N CYS A 21 17.74 37.00 -43.71
CA CYS A 21 17.69 35.87 -42.82
C CYS A 21 16.83 36.23 -41.62
N ALA A 22 15.54 36.00 -41.72
CA ALA A 22 14.69 35.87 -40.57
C ALA A 22 14.92 34.44 -40.05
N SER A 23 15.78 34.31 -39.04
CA SER A 23 15.80 33.14 -38.18
C SER A 23 14.41 32.98 -37.60
N ALA A 24 13.70 31.93 -38.01
CA ALA A 24 12.50 31.51 -37.35
C ALA A 24 12.86 31.29 -35.86
N PRO A 25 12.06 31.77 -34.90
CA PRO A 25 12.23 31.38 -33.52
C PRO A 25 12.12 29.87 -33.48
N LYS A 26 13.15 29.17 -33.02
CA LYS A 26 12.98 27.82 -32.51
C LYS A 26 12.02 27.98 -31.31
N GLU A 27 10.77 27.65 -31.48
CA GLU A 27 9.89 27.24 -30.40
C GLU A 27 10.46 25.93 -29.82
N ASN A 28 11.47 26.06 -28.97
CA ASN A 28 11.71 25.09 -27.90
C ASN A 28 10.96 25.66 -26.69
N ALA A 29 9.68 25.63 -26.72
CA ALA A 29 8.91 25.56 -25.50
C ALA A 29 8.75 24.06 -25.25
N ASP A 30 9.62 23.45 -24.48
CA ASP A 30 9.22 22.35 -23.61
C ASP A 30 8.14 22.93 -22.71
N THR A 31 6.91 22.86 -23.15
CA THR A 31 5.77 23.11 -22.25
C THR A 31 5.79 21.96 -21.26
N GLU A 32 6.28 22.26 -20.05
CA GLU A 32 6.19 21.32 -18.93
C GLU A 32 4.77 20.75 -18.89
N LYS A 33 4.66 19.44 -18.81
CA LYS A 33 3.37 18.76 -18.71
C LYS A 33 2.70 19.21 -17.42
N THR A 34 1.50 19.79 -17.52
CA THR A 34 0.74 20.30 -16.38
C THR A 34 -0.54 19.52 -16.10
N SER A 35 -0.78 18.43 -16.85
CA SER A 35 -1.96 17.57 -16.66
C SER A 35 -1.54 16.11 -16.63
N PHE A 36 -1.92 15.40 -15.57
CA PHE A 36 -1.51 14.02 -15.30
C PHE A 36 -2.72 13.15 -15.02
N LYS A 37 -2.59 11.87 -15.36
CA LYS A 37 -3.61 10.83 -15.16
C LYS A 37 -3.03 9.73 -14.29
N VAL A 38 -3.61 9.50 -13.12
CA VAL A 38 -3.13 8.56 -12.11
C VAL A 38 -4.14 7.42 -11.92
N ALA A 39 -3.66 6.18 -11.83
CA ALA A 39 -4.47 5.04 -11.43
C ALA A 39 -4.17 4.70 -9.96
N ILE A 40 -5.19 4.64 -9.11
CA ILE A 40 -5.09 4.11 -7.75
C ILE A 40 -5.66 2.69 -7.79
N VAL A 41 -4.83 1.68 -7.48
CA VAL A 41 -5.20 0.27 -7.61
C VAL A 41 -5.16 -0.39 -6.24
N GLN A 42 -6.32 -0.49 -5.58
CA GLN A 42 -6.45 -1.12 -4.27
C GLN A 42 -6.60 -2.65 -4.42
N GLN A 43 -5.91 -3.43 -3.58
CA GLN A 43 -5.97 -4.89 -3.63
C GLN A 43 -7.38 -5.40 -3.33
N LEU A 44 -8.01 -4.90 -2.27
CA LEU A 44 -9.40 -5.17 -1.88
C LEU A 44 -9.91 -4.06 -0.95
N ASP A 45 -11.21 -4.06 -0.64
CA ASP A 45 -11.80 -3.10 0.30
C ASP A 45 -11.68 -3.61 1.74
N HIS A 46 -11.01 -2.84 2.58
CA HIS A 46 -11.07 -2.87 4.03
C HIS A 46 -10.51 -1.59 4.62
N SER A 47 -10.82 -1.32 5.89
CA SER A 47 -10.57 -0.03 6.55
C SER A 47 -9.14 0.50 6.42
N SER A 48 -8.10 -0.34 6.55
CA SER A 48 -6.70 0.12 6.39
C SER A 48 -6.40 0.62 4.99
N LEU A 49 -6.80 -0.15 3.95
CA LEU A 49 -6.51 0.23 2.57
C LEU A 49 -7.37 1.42 2.11
N ASP A 50 -8.60 1.52 2.62
CA ASP A 50 -9.48 2.68 2.39
C ASP A 50 -8.89 3.95 3.01
N GLU A 51 -8.31 3.86 4.22
CA GLU A 51 -7.62 4.98 4.87
C GLU A 51 -6.44 5.47 4.03
N ILE A 52 -5.60 4.55 3.53
CA ILE A 52 -4.47 4.88 2.66
C ILE A 52 -4.96 5.56 1.38
N ARG A 53 -5.96 4.97 0.71
CA ARG A 53 -6.53 5.52 -0.53
C ARG A 53 -7.07 6.92 -0.34
N LEU A 54 -7.92 7.14 0.67
CA LEU A 54 -8.49 8.45 0.96
C LEU A 54 -7.43 9.50 1.31
N ALA A 55 -6.37 9.10 2.01
CA ALA A 55 -5.25 9.99 2.30
C ALA A 55 -4.46 10.34 1.04
N MET A 56 -4.23 9.37 0.13
CA MET A 56 -3.61 9.62 -1.18
C MET A 56 -4.42 10.60 -2.01
N GLU A 57 -5.73 10.39 -2.15
CA GLU A 57 -6.63 11.25 -2.92
C GLU A 57 -6.58 12.68 -2.42
N LYS A 58 -6.71 12.84 -1.11
CA LYS A 58 -6.64 14.15 -0.45
C LYS A 58 -5.31 14.87 -0.71
N GLU A 59 -4.20 14.13 -0.64
CA GLU A 59 -2.89 14.73 -0.85
C GLU A 59 -2.63 15.03 -2.33
N LEU A 60 -3.05 14.17 -3.27
CA LEU A 60 -3.00 14.44 -4.71
C LEU A 60 -3.74 15.74 -5.05
N ASP A 61 -4.95 15.95 -4.49
CA ASP A 61 -5.73 17.17 -4.68
C ASP A 61 -5.02 18.41 -4.10
N ALA A 62 -4.45 18.28 -2.90
CA ALA A 62 -3.73 19.36 -2.23
C ALA A 62 -2.48 19.76 -3.02
N LYS A 63 -1.69 18.78 -3.48
CA LYS A 63 -0.47 19.03 -4.28
C LYS A 63 -0.78 19.53 -5.67
N ALA A 64 -1.85 19.05 -6.30
CA ALA A 64 -2.31 19.59 -7.59
C ALA A 64 -2.60 21.09 -7.49
N ALA A 65 -3.30 21.51 -6.42
CA ALA A 65 -3.57 22.92 -6.15
C ALA A 65 -2.29 23.71 -5.83
N GLU A 66 -1.40 23.19 -4.99
CA GLU A 66 -0.14 23.83 -4.61
C GLU A 66 0.77 24.06 -5.81
N LYS A 67 0.92 23.05 -6.68
CA LYS A 67 1.81 23.08 -7.84
C LYS A 67 1.18 23.71 -9.08
N ASN A 68 -0.11 24.10 -9.00
CA ASN A 68 -0.89 24.63 -10.13
C ASN A 68 -0.89 23.70 -11.36
N ILE A 69 -1.08 22.39 -11.10
CA ILE A 69 -1.20 21.34 -12.09
C ILE A 69 -2.58 20.69 -11.99
N THR A 70 -2.94 19.87 -12.98
CA THR A 70 -4.17 19.07 -12.96
C THR A 70 -3.79 17.61 -12.78
N ILE A 71 -4.29 16.95 -11.73
CA ILE A 71 -4.20 15.51 -11.55
C ILE A 71 -5.61 14.95 -11.62
N THR A 72 -5.84 14.01 -12.52
CA THR A 72 -7.08 13.22 -12.56
C THR A 72 -6.74 11.80 -12.16
N TYR A 73 -7.46 11.26 -11.20
CA TYR A 73 -7.24 9.88 -10.78
C TYR A 73 -8.49 9.04 -10.95
N LYS A 74 -8.27 7.73 -11.09
CA LYS A 74 -9.33 6.73 -11.13
C LYS A 74 -8.95 5.57 -10.22
N GLU A 75 -9.94 5.15 -9.44
CA GLU A 75 -9.85 4.03 -8.53
C GLU A 75 -10.18 2.71 -9.24
N PHE A 76 -9.45 1.67 -8.85
CA PHE A 76 -9.65 0.29 -9.26
C PHE A 76 -9.57 -0.62 -8.04
N ASN A 77 -10.42 -1.62 -7.99
CA ASN A 77 -10.44 -2.61 -6.92
C ASN A 77 -10.12 -4.00 -7.47
N GLY A 78 -9.10 -4.63 -6.93
CA GLY A 78 -8.61 -5.96 -7.30
C GLY A 78 -9.44 -7.10 -6.74
N GLN A 79 -10.34 -6.86 -5.78
CA GLN A 79 -11.21 -7.85 -5.14
C GLN A 79 -10.43 -9.04 -4.55
N ASN A 80 -9.19 -8.83 -4.17
CA ASN A 80 -8.23 -9.86 -3.73
C ASN A 80 -8.06 -11.01 -4.75
N ASP A 81 -8.24 -10.72 -6.04
CA ASP A 81 -8.16 -11.68 -7.14
C ASP A 81 -7.07 -11.30 -8.13
N ALA A 82 -6.07 -12.16 -8.29
CA ALA A 82 -4.96 -11.95 -9.19
C ALA A 82 -5.40 -11.80 -10.66
N SER A 83 -6.48 -12.46 -11.07
CA SER A 83 -7.00 -12.36 -12.44
C SER A 83 -7.63 -11.00 -12.69
N VAL A 84 -8.35 -10.45 -11.69
CA VAL A 84 -8.92 -9.10 -11.75
C VAL A 84 -7.79 -8.06 -11.77
N LEU A 85 -6.78 -8.21 -10.91
CA LEU A 85 -5.62 -7.31 -10.90
C LEU A 85 -4.84 -7.34 -12.21
N ASN A 86 -4.66 -8.51 -12.84
CA ASN A 86 -4.03 -8.61 -14.16
C ASN A 86 -4.84 -7.89 -15.26
N GLN A 87 -6.17 -7.96 -15.22
CA GLN A 87 -7.03 -7.22 -16.14
C GLN A 87 -6.92 -5.70 -15.91
N ILE A 88 -6.90 -5.26 -14.66
CA ILE A 88 -6.67 -3.86 -14.29
C ILE A 88 -5.29 -3.41 -14.80
N GLY A 89 -4.24 -4.20 -14.59
CA GLY A 89 -2.89 -3.91 -15.09
C GLY A 89 -2.84 -3.70 -16.60
N ALA A 90 -3.45 -4.60 -17.36
CA ALA A 90 -3.56 -4.47 -18.82
C ALA A 90 -4.36 -3.20 -19.21
N GLN A 91 -5.44 -2.89 -18.51
CA GLN A 91 -6.26 -1.70 -18.75
C GLN A 91 -5.49 -0.41 -18.48
N VAL A 92 -4.83 -0.28 -17.30
CA VAL A 92 -4.14 0.97 -16.95
C VAL A 92 -2.96 1.26 -17.87
N VAL A 93 -2.27 0.21 -18.33
CA VAL A 93 -1.22 0.34 -19.35
C VAL A 93 -1.81 0.80 -20.69
N SER A 94 -2.88 0.16 -21.15
CA SER A 94 -3.54 0.52 -22.42
C SER A 94 -4.14 1.93 -22.40
N ASP A 95 -4.68 2.36 -21.27
CA ASP A 95 -5.30 3.66 -21.08
C ASP A 95 -4.28 4.80 -20.92
N GLY A 96 -2.99 4.50 -20.83
CA GLY A 96 -1.89 5.46 -20.80
C GLY A 96 -1.91 6.34 -19.56
N TYR A 97 -1.95 5.74 -18.36
CA TYR A 97 -1.76 6.46 -17.11
C TYR A 97 -0.31 6.93 -16.95
N ASP A 98 -0.11 8.09 -16.33
CA ASP A 98 1.21 8.68 -16.10
C ASP A 98 1.92 8.11 -14.87
N ALA A 99 1.14 7.64 -13.90
CA ALA A 99 1.61 6.90 -12.74
C ALA A 99 0.53 5.93 -12.25
N ILE A 100 0.96 4.87 -11.57
CA ILE A 100 0.08 3.87 -10.96
C ILE A 100 0.45 3.78 -9.48
N LEU A 101 -0.56 3.91 -8.62
CA LEU A 101 -0.43 3.86 -7.17
C LEU A 101 -1.13 2.60 -6.65
N PRO A 102 -0.46 1.45 -6.65
CA PRO A 102 -1.03 0.25 -6.07
C PRO A 102 -0.95 0.27 -4.55
N ILE A 103 -2.00 -0.21 -3.89
CA ILE A 103 -2.10 -0.35 -2.44
C ILE A 103 -2.12 -1.84 -2.09
N ALA A 104 -1.21 -2.29 -1.24
CA ALA A 104 -0.91 -3.64 -0.81
C ALA A 104 -0.16 -4.50 -1.85
N THR A 105 0.41 -5.62 -1.35
CA THR A 105 1.48 -6.37 -2.02
C THR A 105 1.06 -7.01 -3.35
N LEU A 106 -0.09 -7.69 -3.40
CA LEU A 106 -0.54 -8.36 -4.62
C LEU A 106 -0.86 -7.34 -5.74
N ALA A 107 -1.42 -6.18 -5.39
CA ALA A 107 -1.64 -5.10 -6.35
C ALA A 107 -0.30 -4.53 -6.84
N ALA A 108 0.66 -4.29 -5.96
CA ALA A 108 1.96 -3.73 -6.31
C ALA A 108 2.77 -4.65 -7.24
N THR A 109 2.89 -5.93 -6.91
CA THR A 109 3.61 -6.90 -7.74
C THR A 109 2.96 -7.07 -9.11
N THR A 110 1.63 -7.06 -9.17
CA THR A 110 0.89 -7.14 -10.44
C THR A 110 1.11 -5.89 -11.30
N MET A 111 1.05 -4.68 -10.71
CA MET A 111 1.26 -3.44 -11.47
C MET A 111 2.72 -3.28 -11.90
N ALA A 112 3.70 -3.67 -11.08
CA ALA A 112 5.11 -3.70 -11.45
C ALA A 112 5.35 -4.59 -12.67
N THR A 113 4.75 -5.79 -12.68
CA THR A 113 4.80 -6.71 -13.82
C THR A 113 4.12 -6.13 -15.07
N ALA A 114 2.93 -5.54 -14.92
CA ALA A 114 2.19 -4.97 -16.05
C ALA A 114 2.93 -3.82 -16.73
N THR A 115 3.76 -3.08 -15.99
CA THR A 115 4.50 -1.91 -16.49
C THR A 115 5.94 -2.23 -16.93
N GLU A 116 6.33 -3.49 -16.96
CA GLU A 116 7.71 -3.90 -17.30
C GLU A 116 8.20 -3.35 -18.64
N GLU A 117 7.35 -3.32 -19.66
CA GLU A 117 7.70 -2.80 -20.98
C GLU A 117 7.54 -1.27 -21.09
N THR A 118 6.46 -0.72 -20.53
CA THR A 118 6.13 0.71 -20.66
C THR A 118 6.97 1.61 -19.75
N LYS A 119 7.52 1.06 -18.68
CA LYS A 119 8.24 1.81 -17.64
C LYS A 119 7.40 2.92 -17.00
N THR A 120 6.07 2.80 -17.04
CA THR A 120 5.18 3.69 -16.30
C THR A 120 5.54 3.62 -14.82
N PRO A 121 5.73 4.77 -14.13
CA PRO A 121 6.04 4.79 -12.71
C PRO A 121 4.99 4.07 -11.87
N VAL A 122 5.45 3.19 -10.99
CA VAL A 122 4.64 2.48 -10.01
C VAL A 122 5.11 2.91 -8.62
N ILE A 123 4.24 3.59 -7.89
CA ILE A 123 4.52 4.10 -6.55
C ILE A 123 3.59 3.37 -5.58
N TYR A 124 4.09 2.30 -5.00
CA TYR A 124 3.27 1.43 -4.14
C TYR A 124 3.09 2.00 -2.73
N ALA A 125 2.02 1.58 -2.07
CA ALA A 125 1.75 1.89 -0.67
C ALA A 125 1.58 0.62 0.17
N ALA A 126 2.10 0.66 1.40
CA ALA A 126 1.93 -0.37 2.41
C ALA A 126 2.44 -1.75 1.96
N ILE A 127 3.71 -1.82 1.59
CA ILE A 127 4.39 -3.08 1.32
C ILE A 127 5.27 -3.44 2.51
N SER A 128 4.91 -4.50 3.22
CA SER A 128 5.59 -4.85 4.48
C SER A 128 7.03 -5.31 4.26
N ASP A 129 7.32 -5.99 3.16
CA ASP A 129 8.67 -6.41 2.78
C ASP A 129 8.87 -6.29 1.25
N PRO A 130 9.30 -5.11 0.77
CA PRO A 130 9.52 -4.90 -0.66
C PRO A 130 10.58 -5.82 -1.27
N ALA A 131 11.58 -6.23 -0.50
CA ALA A 131 12.64 -7.13 -1.00
C ALA A 131 12.11 -8.55 -1.21
N SER A 132 11.40 -9.12 -0.23
CA SER A 132 10.77 -10.44 -0.35
C SER A 132 9.64 -10.46 -1.40
N SER A 133 9.06 -9.30 -1.70
CA SER A 133 8.04 -9.13 -2.74
C SER A 133 8.61 -8.85 -4.13
N GLU A 134 9.93 -8.91 -4.30
CA GLU A 134 10.63 -8.65 -5.58
C GLU A 134 10.35 -7.25 -6.17
N LEU A 135 10.08 -6.25 -5.32
CA LEU A 135 9.76 -4.87 -5.72
C LEU A 135 10.95 -3.90 -5.62
N THR A 136 12.15 -4.42 -5.31
CA THR A 136 13.38 -3.61 -5.19
C THR A 136 14.25 -3.70 -6.43
N GLY A 137 15.00 -2.63 -6.74
CA GLY A 137 15.94 -2.61 -7.87
C GLY A 137 15.28 -2.50 -9.25
N ILE A 138 13.98 -2.22 -9.32
CA ILE A 138 13.23 -2.01 -10.57
C ILE A 138 13.17 -0.50 -10.82
N ALA A 139 13.72 -0.04 -11.94
CA ALA A 139 13.97 1.38 -12.21
C ALA A 139 12.73 2.30 -12.19
N ASN A 140 11.54 1.76 -12.45
CA ASN A 140 10.28 2.51 -12.45
C ASN A 140 9.37 2.17 -11.25
N VAL A 141 9.89 1.50 -10.22
CA VAL A 141 9.11 1.05 -9.06
C VAL A 141 9.70 1.59 -7.77
N THR A 142 8.88 2.21 -6.96
CA THR A 142 9.20 2.72 -5.62
C THR A 142 7.93 2.76 -4.77
N GLY A 143 7.99 3.29 -3.55
CA GLY A 143 6.82 3.49 -2.72
C GLY A 143 7.12 3.53 -1.24
N THR A 144 6.12 3.22 -0.43
CA THR A 144 6.19 3.22 1.02
C THR A 144 6.01 1.83 1.62
N SER A 145 6.83 1.52 2.61
CA SER A 145 6.77 0.27 3.38
C SER A 145 6.18 0.53 4.77
N ASP A 146 5.27 -0.36 5.15
CA ASP A 146 4.71 -0.48 6.51
C ASP A 146 5.37 -1.63 7.29
N ALA A 147 6.68 -1.83 7.11
CA ALA A 147 7.44 -2.90 7.75
C ALA A 147 7.07 -3.05 9.24
N LEU A 148 6.56 -4.23 9.59
CA LEU A 148 6.04 -4.49 10.92
C LEU A 148 7.17 -4.73 11.92
N ASN A 149 7.14 -4.05 13.07
CA ASN A 149 8.02 -4.37 14.19
C ASN A 149 7.45 -5.55 14.99
N THR A 150 7.57 -6.75 14.42
CA THR A 150 7.08 -7.99 15.03
C THR A 150 7.66 -8.24 16.42
N GLN A 151 8.96 -7.92 16.61
CA GLN A 151 9.61 -8.07 17.91
C GLN A 151 8.90 -7.22 18.98
N GLN A 152 8.59 -5.96 18.67
CA GLN A 152 7.90 -5.07 19.60
C GLN A 152 6.52 -5.60 19.98
N ILE A 153 5.76 -6.15 19.02
CA ILE A 153 4.46 -6.76 19.30
C ILE A 153 4.60 -7.97 20.20
N MET A 154 5.60 -8.82 19.97
CA MET A 154 5.90 -9.95 20.85
C MET A 154 6.34 -9.48 22.24
N ASP A 155 7.16 -8.44 22.35
CA ASP A 155 7.56 -7.85 23.63
C ASP A 155 6.34 -7.31 24.39
N MET A 156 5.38 -6.66 23.70
CA MET A 156 4.11 -6.22 24.27
C MET A 156 3.27 -7.38 24.80
N LEU A 157 3.20 -8.48 24.06
CA LEU A 157 2.48 -9.69 24.46
C LEU A 157 3.02 -10.20 25.80
N PHE A 158 4.32 -10.42 25.90
CA PHE A 158 4.93 -10.96 27.13
C PHE A 158 5.03 -9.93 28.26
N ALA A 159 4.97 -8.64 27.97
CA ALA A 159 4.87 -7.62 29.02
C ALA A 159 3.51 -7.62 29.72
N VAL A 160 2.43 -7.89 28.97
CA VAL A 160 1.06 -7.97 29.50
C VAL A 160 0.74 -9.37 30.04
N GLN A 161 1.24 -10.41 29.38
CA GLN A 161 0.93 -11.81 29.68
C GLN A 161 2.21 -12.65 29.81
N PRO A 162 3.00 -12.48 30.89
CA PRO A 162 4.29 -13.17 31.05
C PRO A 162 4.15 -14.70 31.20
N GLU A 163 2.95 -15.19 31.52
CA GLU A 163 2.68 -16.63 31.74
C GLU A 163 2.21 -17.39 30.49
N VAL A 164 2.26 -16.73 29.30
CA VAL A 164 1.87 -17.39 28.03
C VAL A 164 2.90 -18.46 27.70
N GLU A 165 2.40 -19.69 27.49
CA GLU A 165 3.20 -20.86 27.09
C GLU A 165 2.98 -21.25 25.63
N THR A 166 1.83 -20.86 25.04
CA THR A 166 1.48 -21.20 23.67
C THR A 166 0.81 -20.02 22.97
N VAL A 167 1.35 -19.59 21.84
CA VAL A 167 0.83 -18.51 20.99
C VAL A 167 0.23 -19.09 19.71
N GLY A 168 -0.94 -18.58 19.32
CA GLY A 168 -1.52 -18.85 17.99
C GLY A 168 -0.94 -17.91 16.95
N LEU A 169 -0.58 -18.43 15.79
CA LEU A 169 -0.19 -17.65 14.63
C LEU A 169 -1.27 -17.85 13.55
N LEU A 170 -2.04 -16.78 13.28
CA LEU A 170 -3.14 -16.79 12.32
C LEU A 170 -2.78 -15.93 11.11
N TYR A 171 -2.79 -16.51 9.91
CA TYR A 171 -2.42 -15.78 8.69
C TYR A 171 -2.90 -16.50 7.43
N SER A 172 -2.77 -15.85 6.27
CA SER A 172 -3.03 -16.46 4.97
C SER A 172 -1.74 -16.90 4.29
N ASN A 173 -1.72 -18.13 3.77
CA ASN A 173 -0.60 -18.62 2.95
C ASN A 173 -0.51 -17.94 1.57
N SER A 174 -1.57 -17.27 1.12
CA SER A 174 -1.59 -16.54 -0.14
C SER A 174 -1.06 -15.11 -0.03
N GLU A 175 -0.79 -14.63 1.19
CA GLU A 175 -0.29 -13.29 1.48
C GLU A 175 1.23 -13.30 1.68
N VAL A 176 1.98 -12.84 0.67
CA VAL A 176 3.46 -12.79 0.72
C VAL A 176 3.95 -11.90 1.86
N ASN A 177 3.23 -10.78 2.13
CA ASN A 177 3.50 -9.84 3.22
C ASN A 177 3.42 -10.49 4.62
N SER A 178 2.71 -11.60 4.78
CA SER A 178 2.64 -12.31 6.06
C SER A 178 3.87 -13.17 6.35
N ALA A 179 4.64 -13.55 5.33
CA ALA A 179 5.73 -14.52 5.48
C ALA A 179 6.85 -14.05 6.43
N THR A 180 7.38 -12.84 6.20
CA THR A 180 8.47 -12.27 7.02
C THR A 180 8.05 -12.05 8.48
N PRO A 181 6.91 -11.37 8.80
CA PRO A 181 6.49 -11.21 10.18
C PRO A 181 6.21 -12.53 10.92
N ILE A 182 5.63 -13.52 10.24
CA ILE A 182 5.40 -14.83 10.84
C ILE A 182 6.73 -15.57 11.12
N ALA A 183 7.71 -15.50 10.21
CA ALA A 183 9.03 -16.04 10.45
C ALA A 183 9.72 -15.38 11.66
N GLN A 184 9.64 -14.05 11.77
CA GLN A 184 10.18 -13.29 12.90
C GLN A 184 9.48 -13.65 14.22
N ALA A 185 8.14 -13.80 14.22
CA ALA A 185 7.40 -14.23 15.39
C ALA A 185 7.83 -15.62 15.86
N LYS A 186 8.01 -16.57 14.93
CA LYS A 186 8.49 -17.94 15.22
C LYS A 186 9.90 -17.91 15.80
N GLU A 187 10.83 -17.16 15.19
CA GLU A 187 12.20 -17.01 15.70
C GLU A 187 12.20 -16.44 17.13
N TYR A 188 11.38 -15.43 17.40
CA TYR A 188 11.25 -14.83 18.73
C TYR A 188 10.70 -15.86 19.76
N LEU A 189 9.66 -16.61 19.40
CA LEU A 189 9.04 -17.61 20.27
C LEU A 189 9.98 -18.78 20.53
N ASP A 190 10.68 -19.27 19.49
CA ASP A 190 11.69 -20.32 19.60
C ASP A 190 12.84 -19.91 20.55
N ALA A 191 13.33 -18.67 20.43
CA ALA A 191 14.38 -18.14 21.29
C ALA A 191 13.97 -18.06 22.77
N LYS A 192 12.67 -17.91 23.03
CA LYS A 192 12.11 -17.90 24.39
C LYS A 192 11.65 -19.29 24.88
N GLY A 193 11.65 -20.30 24.03
CA GLY A 193 11.14 -21.64 24.33
C GLY A 193 9.63 -21.70 24.48
N ILE A 194 8.89 -20.79 23.82
CA ILE A 194 7.43 -20.69 23.83
C ILE A 194 6.87 -21.51 22.65
N ALA A 195 5.89 -22.35 22.93
CA ALA A 195 5.21 -23.10 21.89
C ALA A 195 4.31 -22.22 21.02
N TYR A 196 4.10 -22.63 19.77
CA TYR A 196 3.12 -21.94 18.91
C TYR A 196 2.33 -22.93 18.06
N ILE A 197 1.13 -22.52 17.66
CA ILE A 197 0.23 -23.26 16.78
C ILE A 197 -0.12 -22.38 15.60
N GLU A 198 0.32 -22.80 14.40
CA GLU A 198 -0.04 -22.10 13.17
C GLU A 198 -1.41 -22.58 12.66
N LYS A 199 -2.24 -21.64 12.25
CA LYS A 199 -3.49 -21.87 11.52
C LYS A 199 -3.59 -20.89 10.39
N THR A 200 -3.96 -21.36 9.21
CA THR A 200 -4.01 -20.59 7.99
C THR A 200 -5.33 -20.76 7.26
N GLY A 201 -5.69 -19.75 6.48
CA GLY A 201 -6.83 -19.76 5.56
C GLY A 201 -6.58 -18.80 4.40
N ASN A 202 -7.11 -19.08 3.22
CA ASN A 202 -6.95 -18.27 2.02
C ASN A 202 -8.26 -17.59 1.58
N SER A 203 -9.28 -17.69 2.43
CA SER A 203 -10.57 -17.00 2.30
C SER A 203 -11.07 -16.63 3.69
N THR A 204 -12.02 -15.71 3.76
CA THR A 204 -12.68 -15.29 5.01
C THR A 204 -13.23 -16.49 5.80
N ASP A 205 -13.93 -17.42 5.14
CA ASP A 205 -14.50 -18.60 5.78
C ASP A 205 -13.43 -19.55 6.34
N GLU A 206 -12.32 -19.72 5.60
CA GLU A 206 -11.20 -20.52 6.06
C GLU A 206 -10.49 -19.87 7.26
N ILE A 207 -10.32 -18.54 7.27
CA ILE A 207 -9.78 -17.78 8.40
C ILE A 207 -10.64 -17.93 9.65
N LEU A 208 -11.98 -17.84 9.54
CA LEU A 208 -12.88 -18.06 10.69
C LEU A 208 -12.78 -19.49 11.23
N THR A 209 -12.67 -20.47 10.35
CA THR A 209 -12.43 -21.87 10.71
C THR A 209 -11.07 -22.02 11.41
N ALA A 210 -10.03 -21.40 10.90
CA ALA A 210 -8.67 -21.40 11.45
C ALA A 210 -8.64 -20.73 12.85
N ALA A 211 -9.31 -19.57 13.01
CA ALA A 211 -9.43 -18.89 14.30
C ALA A 211 -10.12 -19.75 15.34
N SER A 212 -11.27 -20.34 14.98
CA SER A 212 -12.03 -21.25 15.86
C SER A 212 -11.20 -22.47 16.29
N ALA A 213 -10.33 -22.97 15.42
CA ALA A 213 -9.45 -24.11 15.72
C ALA A 213 -8.28 -23.77 16.69
N LEU A 214 -8.03 -22.51 16.99
CA LEU A 214 -7.07 -22.04 18.01
C LEU A 214 -7.69 -21.97 19.41
N VAL A 215 -9.02 -21.82 19.51
CA VAL A 215 -9.74 -21.68 20.78
C VAL A 215 -9.49 -22.89 21.70
N GLY A 216 -9.16 -22.58 22.96
CA GLY A 216 -8.83 -23.59 23.98
C GLY A 216 -7.48 -24.27 23.81
N ARG A 217 -6.65 -23.82 22.85
CA ARG A 217 -5.33 -24.40 22.57
C ARG A 217 -4.19 -23.41 22.74
N VAL A 218 -4.49 -22.12 22.74
CA VAL A 218 -3.52 -21.02 22.83
C VAL A 218 -3.99 -20.00 23.86
N GLN A 219 -3.08 -19.20 24.39
CA GLN A 219 -3.36 -18.17 25.39
C GLN A 219 -3.31 -16.75 24.81
N ALA A 220 -2.71 -16.57 23.64
CA ALA A 220 -2.72 -15.34 22.87
C ALA A 220 -2.66 -15.68 21.39
N VAL A 221 -3.10 -14.77 20.51
CA VAL A 221 -2.99 -14.93 19.06
C VAL A 221 -2.29 -13.72 18.46
N PHE A 222 -1.44 -13.96 17.48
CA PHE A 222 -0.82 -12.95 16.64
C PHE A 222 -1.22 -13.13 15.17
N THR A 223 -1.53 -12.02 14.51
CA THR A 223 -1.64 -11.90 13.05
C THR A 223 -0.86 -10.68 12.57
N PRO A 224 -0.12 -10.78 11.44
CA PRO A 224 0.54 -9.63 10.83
C PRO A 224 -0.46 -8.69 10.11
N THR A 225 0.02 -7.83 9.21
CA THR A 225 -0.78 -7.02 8.29
C THR A 225 -1.35 -7.86 7.14
N ASP A 226 -2.14 -8.88 7.48
CA ASP A 226 -2.72 -9.86 6.55
C ASP A 226 -4.08 -9.38 6.05
N ASN A 227 -4.21 -9.15 4.75
CA ASN A 227 -5.44 -8.60 4.15
C ASN A 227 -6.62 -9.57 4.22
N THR A 228 -6.34 -10.88 4.09
CA THR A 228 -7.39 -11.91 4.17
C THR A 228 -7.95 -12.04 5.60
N VAL A 229 -7.08 -11.95 6.61
CA VAL A 229 -7.50 -11.91 8.01
C VAL A 229 -8.21 -10.60 8.32
N MET A 230 -7.71 -9.46 7.78
CA MET A 230 -8.34 -8.15 7.99
C MET A 230 -9.76 -8.09 7.45
N ALA A 231 -10.03 -8.71 6.30
CA ALA A 231 -11.39 -8.80 5.75
C ALA A 231 -12.38 -9.54 6.68
N ALA A 232 -11.88 -10.31 7.66
CA ALA A 232 -12.68 -11.02 8.67
C ALA A 232 -12.46 -10.48 10.10
N ALA A 233 -11.76 -9.35 10.28
CA ALA A 233 -11.19 -8.92 11.55
C ALA A 233 -12.19 -8.85 12.71
N GLY A 234 -13.39 -8.28 12.49
CA GLY A 234 -14.42 -8.18 13.52
C GLY A 234 -14.90 -9.55 14.03
N ALA A 235 -15.19 -10.47 13.10
CA ALA A 235 -15.62 -11.82 13.48
C ALA A 235 -14.49 -12.64 14.12
N VAL A 236 -13.25 -12.47 13.67
CA VAL A 236 -12.07 -13.10 14.30
C VAL A 236 -11.85 -12.56 15.71
N ALA A 237 -11.96 -11.24 15.91
CA ALA A 237 -11.86 -10.62 17.21
C ALA A 237 -12.96 -11.10 18.17
N GLU A 238 -14.21 -11.22 17.69
CA GLU A 238 -15.32 -11.75 18.48
C GLU A 238 -15.04 -13.19 18.97
N ILE A 239 -14.58 -14.09 18.07
CA ILE A 239 -14.20 -15.46 18.43
C ILE A 239 -13.18 -15.50 19.56
N PHE A 240 -12.12 -14.67 19.49
CA PHE A 240 -11.07 -14.67 20.49
C PHE A 240 -11.49 -13.96 21.78
N ASN A 241 -12.22 -12.86 21.70
CA ASN A 241 -12.74 -12.14 22.87
C ASN A 241 -13.71 -13.00 23.69
N GLU A 242 -14.63 -13.73 23.04
CA GLU A 242 -15.53 -14.68 23.71
C GLU A 242 -14.76 -15.84 24.39
N ALA A 243 -13.64 -16.24 23.79
CA ALA A 243 -12.76 -17.27 24.34
C ALA A 243 -11.78 -16.77 25.42
N GLY A 244 -11.75 -15.46 25.70
CA GLY A 244 -10.82 -14.86 26.65
C GLY A 244 -9.36 -14.83 26.14
N ILE A 245 -9.15 -14.82 24.83
CA ILE A 245 -7.83 -14.88 24.20
C ILE A 245 -7.47 -13.50 23.60
N PRO A 246 -6.46 -12.80 24.11
CA PRO A 246 -6.01 -11.55 23.53
C PRO A 246 -5.47 -11.71 22.11
N PHE A 247 -5.90 -10.80 21.22
CA PHE A 247 -5.54 -10.80 19.82
C PHE A 247 -4.62 -9.63 19.52
N TYR A 248 -3.33 -9.92 19.23
CA TYR A 248 -2.27 -9.00 18.86
C TYR A 248 -2.14 -8.93 17.35
N THR A 249 -2.01 -7.74 16.78
CA THR A 249 -2.16 -7.57 15.33
C THR A 249 -1.14 -6.62 14.72
N GLY A 250 -1.07 -6.62 13.38
CA GLY A 250 -0.14 -5.78 12.63
C GLY A 250 -0.62 -4.35 12.32
N ALA A 251 -1.92 -4.04 12.51
CA ALA A 251 -2.48 -2.74 12.14
C ALA A 251 -3.56 -2.28 13.12
N ASP A 252 -3.77 -0.96 13.22
CA ASP A 252 -4.73 -0.36 14.15
C ASP A 252 -6.19 -0.59 13.73
N SER A 253 -6.45 -0.81 12.44
CA SER A 253 -7.77 -1.20 11.95
C SER A 253 -8.27 -2.55 12.52
N PHE A 254 -7.38 -3.50 12.81
CA PHE A 254 -7.76 -4.70 13.57
C PHE A 254 -8.19 -4.35 14.99
N VAL A 255 -7.52 -3.36 15.59
CA VAL A 255 -7.80 -2.94 16.96
C VAL A 255 -9.15 -2.24 17.04
N THR A 256 -9.51 -1.37 16.08
CA THR A 256 -10.85 -0.77 15.99
C THR A 256 -11.92 -1.82 15.69
N ALA A 257 -11.57 -2.90 14.98
CA ALA A 257 -12.47 -4.05 14.76
C ALA A 257 -12.61 -4.99 15.98
N GLY A 258 -11.95 -4.71 17.12
CA GLY A 258 -12.09 -5.47 18.36
C GLY A 258 -10.88 -6.30 18.78
N ALA A 259 -9.75 -6.28 18.04
CA ALA A 259 -8.51 -6.88 18.52
C ALA A 259 -7.97 -6.09 19.73
N PHE A 260 -7.07 -6.69 20.51
CA PHE A 260 -6.57 -6.05 21.71
C PHE A 260 -5.60 -4.90 21.43
N THR A 261 -4.54 -5.15 20.65
CA THR A 261 -3.50 -4.15 20.46
C THR A 261 -2.64 -4.40 19.23
N THR A 262 -1.98 -3.36 18.77
CA THR A 262 -0.94 -3.38 17.73
C THR A 262 0.19 -2.43 18.06
N CYS A 263 1.32 -2.57 17.36
CA CYS A 263 2.35 -1.55 17.20
C CYS A 263 2.62 -1.37 15.72
N GLY A 264 2.04 -0.34 15.11
CA GLY A 264 2.02 -0.13 13.67
C GLY A 264 2.42 1.27 13.24
N VAL A 265 2.13 1.60 11.98
CA VAL A 265 2.34 2.89 11.34
C VAL A 265 1.03 3.69 11.28
N ASN A 266 1.13 4.97 10.93
CA ASN A 266 -0.03 5.81 10.62
C ASN A 266 -0.34 5.67 9.12
N TYR A 267 -1.44 5.04 8.76
CA TYR A 267 -1.81 4.81 7.36
C TYR A 267 -2.25 6.07 6.62
N SER A 268 -2.81 7.07 7.32
CA SER A 268 -3.08 8.37 6.71
C SER A 268 -1.79 9.10 6.32
N GLU A 269 -0.76 9.06 7.18
CA GLU A 269 0.56 9.64 6.86
C GLU A 269 1.25 8.86 5.73
N LEU A 270 1.14 7.53 5.72
CA LEU A 270 1.68 6.67 4.68
C LEU A 270 1.06 6.99 3.32
N GLY A 271 -0.26 7.10 3.24
CA GLY A 271 -0.98 7.45 2.02
C GLY A 271 -0.59 8.82 1.48
N ALA A 272 -0.53 9.83 2.35
CA ALA A 272 -0.11 11.18 1.99
C ALA A 272 1.35 11.19 1.47
N TYR A 273 2.27 10.53 2.17
CA TYR A 273 3.67 10.45 1.75
C TYR A 273 3.82 9.75 0.38
N THR A 274 3.06 8.68 0.14
CA THR A 274 3.07 7.99 -1.17
C THR A 274 2.58 8.89 -2.29
N ALA A 275 1.55 9.70 -2.04
CA ALA A 275 1.04 10.67 -3.01
C ALA A 275 2.05 11.80 -3.29
N ASP A 276 2.75 12.30 -2.26
CA ASP A 276 3.84 13.26 -2.41
C ASP A 276 4.94 12.72 -3.33
N MET A 277 5.42 11.49 -3.08
CA MET A 277 6.39 10.82 -3.95
C MET A 277 5.89 10.74 -5.40
N ALA A 278 4.61 10.39 -5.59
CA ALA A 278 4.03 10.29 -6.92
C ALA A 278 4.02 11.64 -7.64
N VAL A 279 3.66 12.72 -6.96
CA VAL A 279 3.65 14.08 -7.55
C VAL A 279 5.06 14.54 -7.91
N ASP A 280 6.04 14.30 -7.06
CA ASP A 280 7.44 14.65 -7.35
C ASP A 280 7.95 13.90 -8.60
N ILE A 281 7.63 12.61 -8.74
CA ILE A 281 7.99 11.80 -9.92
C ILE A 281 7.25 12.30 -11.18
N LEU A 282 5.96 12.63 -11.09
CA LEU A 282 5.18 13.18 -12.20
C LEU A 282 5.74 14.51 -12.70
N LEU A 283 6.36 15.30 -11.83
CA LEU A 283 7.01 16.57 -12.16
C LEU A 283 8.48 16.39 -12.64
N GLY A 284 8.92 15.16 -12.88
CA GLY A 284 10.24 14.85 -13.43
C GLY A 284 11.31 14.64 -12.36
N GLY A 285 10.92 14.44 -11.10
CA GLY A 285 11.83 14.02 -10.04
C GLY A 285 12.40 12.62 -10.27
N GLU A 286 13.51 12.33 -9.61
CA GLU A 286 14.10 10.99 -9.61
C GLU A 286 13.18 9.99 -8.88
N ILE A 287 13.20 8.72 -9.30
CA ILE A 287 12.53 7.64 -8.59
C ILE A 287 13.48 7.18 -7.48
N PRO A 288 13.17 7.47 -6.20
CA PRO A 288 14.03 7.10 -5.08
C PRO A 288 13.94 5.60 -4.77
N GLU A 289 14.80 5.11 -3.88
CA GLU A 289 14.52 3.88 -3.16
C GLU A 289 13.21 4.05 -2.35
N TYR A 290 12.58 2.92 -2.00
CA TYR A 290 11.37 2.97 -1.20
C TYR A 290 11.62 3.57 0.19
N HIS A 291 10.59 4.17 0.76
CA HIS A 291 10.62 4.74 2.10
C HIS A 291 9.97 3.79 3.10
N VAL A 292 10.67 3.49 4.21
CA VAL A 292 10.08 2.76 5.34
C VAL A 292 9.46 3.77 6.29
N MET A 293 8.16 3.65 6.52
CA MET A 293 7.46 4.56 7.43
C MET A 293 7.94 4.37 8.87
N ASP A 294 8.06 5.47 9.60
CA ASP A 294 8.30 5.43 11.03
C ASP A 294 7.13 4.71 11.73
N GLY A 295 7.46 3.62 12.41
CA GLY A 295 6.49 2.77 13.11
C GLY A 295 6.53 2.99 14.62
N CYS A 296 5.77 2.15 15.33
CA CYS A 296 5.71 2.09 16.78
C CYS A 296 4.71 3.07 17.43
N ILE A 297 3.58 3.26 16.75
CA ILE A 297 2.37 3.75 17.41
C ILE A 297 1.68 2.53 18.02
N ILE A 298 1.65 2.45 19.36
CA ILE A 298 0.86 1.42 20.02
C ILE A 298 -0.59 1.88 20.05
N THR A 299 -1.48 1.07 19.45
CA THR A 299 -2.94 1.28 19.55
C THR A 299 -3.54 0.19 20.42
N VAL A 300 -4.40 0.55 21.36
CA VAL A 300 -5.06 -0.36 22.32
C VAL A 300 -6.57 -0.18 22.24
N ASN A 301 -7.29 -1.28 22.14
CA ASN A 301 -8.74 -1.29 22.31
C ASN A 301 -9.09 -1.38 23.80
N THR A 302 -9.64 -0.30 24.35
CA THR A 302 -9.95 -0.20 25.79
C THR A 302 -11.14 -1.07 26.20
N ASP A 303 -12.10 -1.30 25.30
CA ASP A 303 -13.23 -2.19 25.56
C ASP A 303 -12.75 -3.64 25.64
N THR A 304 -11.91 -4.07 24.70
CA THR A 304 -11.32 -5.41 24.67
C THR A 304 -10.41 -5.61 25.89
N ALA A 305 -9.52 -4.65 26.19
CA ALA A 305 -8.65 -4.71 27.36
C ALA A 305 -9.46 -4.91 28.65
N LYS A 306 -10.55 -4.14 28.82
CA LYS A 306 -11.44 -4.24 29.97
C LYS A 306 -12.17 -5.58 30.02
N ALA A 307 -12.71 -6.05 28.89
CA ALA A 307 -13.42 -7.31 28.82
C ALA A 307 -12.54 -8.51 29.18
N LEU A 308 -11.28 -8.48 28.75
CA LEU A 308 -10.28 -9.51 29.01
C LEU A 308 -9.55 -9.33 30.35
N GLY A 309 -9.75 -8.21 31.06
CA GLY A 309 -9.08 -7.92 32.33
C GLY A 309 -7.58 -7.68 32.19
N LEU A 310 -7.13 -7.10 31.08
CA LEU A 310 -5.71 -6.88 30.76
C LEU A 310 -5.25 -5.50 31.23
N ASP A 311 -4.10 -5.45 31.92
CA ASP A 311 -3.40 -4.22 32.27
C ASP A 311 -2.32 -3.91 31.21
N TYR A 312 -2.54 -2.90 30.41
CA TYR A 312 -1.62 -2.42 29.37
C TYR A 312 -0.83 -1.16 29.79
N SER A 313 -0.85 -0.77 31.06
CA SER A 313 -0.16 0.43 31.55
C SER A 313 1.34 0.44 31.22
N VAL A 314 1.96 -0.74 31.10
CA VAL A 314 3.35 -0.93 30.72
C VAL A 314 3.66 -0.37 29.31
N PHE A 315 2.69 -0.30 28.43
CA PHE A 315 2.89 0.19 27.05
C PHE A 315 3.37 1.64 26.98
N SER A 316 3.02 2.46 27.99
CA SER A 316 3.50 3.84 28.08
C SER A 316 5.03 3.96 28.20
N SER A 317 5.71 2.89 28.61
CA SER A 317 7.17 2.80 28.67
C SER A 317 7.81 2.14 27.46
N MET A 318 7.01 1.55 26.57
CA MET A 318 7.48 0.75 25.42
C MET A 318 7.44 1.52 24.09
N ALA A 319 6.65 2.60 24.00
CA ALA A 319 6.55 3.43 22.80
C ALA A 319 6.39 4.90 23.16
N GLY A 320 6.73 5.78 22.20
CA GLY A 320 6.56 7.23 22.36
C GLY A 320 5.09 7.67 22.34
N THR A 321 4.21 6.89 21.73
CA THR A 321 2.77 7.20 21.59
C THR A 321 1.95 5.95 21.86
N VAL A 322 0.97 6.07 22.76
CA VAL A 322 -0.09 5.06 22.97
C VAL A 322 -1.42 5.72 22.63
N LYS A 323 -2.11 5.17 21.62
CA LYS A 323 -3.43 5.61 21.16
C LYS A 323 -4.47 4.65 21.73
N GLU A 324 -5.48 5.18 22.39
CA GLU A 324 -6.61 4.39 22.88
C GLU A 324 -7.81 4.51 21.94
N VAL A 325 -8.44 3.40 21.64
CA VAL A 325 -9.63 3.30 20.80
C VAL A 325 -10.67 2.42 21.46
N THR A 326 -11.91 2.48 20.95
CA THR A 326 -13.02 1.58 21.29
C THR A 326 -13.39 0.75 20.06
N THR A 327 -14.12 -0.34 20.25
CA THR A 327 -14.66 -1.12 19.13
C THR A 327 -15.72 -0.32 18.37
N GLU A 328 -15.60 -0.27 17.04
CA GLU A 328 -16.56 0.37 16.12
C GLU A 328 -17.71 -0.54 15.71
#